data_144e53de018e760342146c3d709cfed4
#
_entry.id   144e53de018e760342146c3d709cfed4
#
_cell.length_a   1.000
_cell.length_b   1.000
_cell.length_c   1.000
_cell.angle_alpha   90.00
_cell.angle_beta   90.00
_cell.angle_gamma   90.00
#
_symmetry.space_group_name_H-M   'P 1'
#
loop_
_entity.id
_entity.type
_entity.pdbx_description
1 polymer ?
#
loop_
_entity_poly.entity_id
_entity_poly.type
_entity_poly.pdbx_seq_one_letter_code
_entity_poly.pdbx_strand_id
1 'polypeptide(L)'
;MILENKHHICLLAAALTAGILLAGEHPSVQHVFPAVLLLFACAAGLYKKHPSREQIVMLFLVTGFCLLGAGITRQHLTSYTGRQKIISSTAQVTLCGTVTGKEIKSDSYLYHLKQTYLNTDQTPVFLGHIIFSNETDVIPIGAKIKITGKVQCFSPARNDGNFDFADYYQQQNILCRLRVENGEDAIQIKKIPALLCREQLYRLQKHIVQIYTEQMNQRDAGILCTLAAGTKSLLDPEIKQQYQEAGISHLLSVSGLHISILGFSVYRFLRFLR
;
A
#
# COMPACT_ATOMS: atom_id res chain seq x y z
N MET A 1 19.86 -8.49 -33.23
CA MET A 1 18.73 -9.32 -32.76
C MET A 1 18.44 -9.20 -31.24
N ILE A 2 19.40 -9.32 -30.32
CA ILE A 2 19.14 -9.21 -28.85
C ILE A 2 18.88 -7.75 -28.38
N LEU A 3 19.48 -6.76 -29.01
CA LEU A 3 19.29 -5.33 -28.68
C LEU A 3 17.93 -4.78 -29.15
N GLU A 4 17.42 -5.26 -30.30
CA GLU A 4 16.10 -4.89 -30.80
C GLU A 4 14.98 -5.37 -29.87
N ASN A 5 15.08 -6.58 -29.32
CA ASN A 5 14.09 -7.11 -28.36
C ASN A 5 13.98 -6.28 -27.07
N LYS A 6 15.05 -5.65 -26.59
CA LYS A 6 14.98 -4.79 -25.38
C LYS A 6 14.17 -3.52 -25.62
N HIS A 7 14.29 -2.90 -26.77
CA HIS A 7 13.49 -1.72 -27.09
C HIS A 7 11.99 -2.04 -27.19
N HIS A 8 11.63 -3.18 -27.75
CA HIS A 8 10.24 -3.63 -27.82
C HIS A 8 9.64 -3.89 -26.44
N ILE A 9 10.39 -4.54 -25.53
CA ILE A 9 9.94 -4.78 -24.16
C ILE A 9 9.73 -3.46 -23.40
N CYS A 10 10.67 -2.50 -23.50
CA CYS A 10 10.53 -1.19 -22.89
C CYS A 10 9.31 -0.43 -23.42
N LEU A 11 9.03 -0.54 -24.71
CA LEU A 11 7.89 0.14 -25.34
C LEU A 11 6.56 -0.48 -24.90
N LEU A 12 6.48 -1.79 -24.75
CA LEU A 12 5.31 -2.47 -24.22
C LEU A 12 5.07 -2.15 -22.73
N ALA A 13 6.14 -2.09 -21.93
CA ALA A 13 6.05 -1.68 -20.53
C ALA A 13 5.58 -0.22 -20.40
N ALA A 14 6.10 0.69 -21.23
CA ALA A 14 5.66 2.07 -21.28
C ALA A 14 4.18 2.21 -21.71
N ALA A 15 3.71 1.39 -22.64
CA ALA A 15 2.32 1.37 -23.05
C ALA A 15 1.39 0.88 -21.93
N LEU A 16 1.79 -0.14 -21.19
CA LEU A 16 1.04 -0.64 -20.04
C LEU A 16 0.93 0.42 -18.94
N THR A 17 2.05 1.07 -18.59
CA THR A 17 2.08 2.14 -17.59
C THR A 17 1.26 3.35 -18.03
N ALA A 18 1.31 3.75 -19.29
CA ALA A 18 0.47 4.80 -19.84
C ALA A 18 -1.02 4.48 -19.72
N GLY A 19 -1.42 3.23 -20.01
CA GLY A 19 -2.80 2.78 -19.83
C GLY A 19 -3.27 2.84 -18.38
N ILE A 20 -2.42 2.45 -17.43
CA ILE A 20 -2.70 2.54 -15.99
C ILE A 20 -2.89 3.99 -15.55
N LEU A 21 -2.00 4.89 -15.95
CA LEU A 21 -2.06 6.32 -15.59
C LEU A 21 -3.30 6.99 -16.16
N LEU A 22 -3.61 6.78 -17.44
CA LEU A 22 -4.79 7.35 -18.09
C LEU A 22 -6.10 6.90 -17.43
N ALA A 23 -6.18 5.65 -16.97
CA ALA A 23 -7.35 5.15 -16.28
C ALA A 23 -7.46 5.63 -14.83
N GLY A 24 -6.32 5.95 -14.19
CA GLY A 24 -6.27 6.49 -12.82
C GLY A 24 -6.75 7.94 -12.73
N GLU A 25 -6.37 8.78 -13.69
CA GLU A 25 -6.77 10.20 -13.72
C GLU A 25 -8.22 10.41 -14.15
N HIS A 26 -8.73 9.56 -15.06
CA HIS A 26 -10.08 9.69 -15.61
C HIS A 26 -10.86 8.37 -15.48
N PRO A 27 -11.64 8.20 -14.41
CA PRO A 27 -12.38 6.96 -14.15
C PRO A 27 -13.49 6.66 -15.21
N SER A 28 -13.81 7.61 -16.07
CA SER A 28 -14.78 7.40 -17.16
C SER A 28 -14.10 6.83 -18.40
N VAL A 29 -14.50 5.62 -18.83
CA VAL A 29 -13.98 4.94 -20.05
C VAL A 29 -14.11 5.78 -21.30
N GLN A 30 -15.02 6.72 -21.30
CA GLN A 30 -15.29 7.59 -22.45
C GLN A 30 -14.04 8.36 -22.91
N HIS A 31 -13.08 8.63 -22.00
CA HIS A 31 -11.85 9.37 -22.31
C HIS A 31 -10.66 8.47 -22.63
N VAL A 32 -10.61 7.26 -22.08
CA VAL A 32 -9.49 6.32 -22.32
C VAL A 32 -9.50 5.78 -23.74
N PHE A 33 -10.67 5.40 -24.22
CA PHE A 33 -10.82 4.82 -25.58
C PHE A 33 -10.42 5.80 -26.69
N PRO A 34 -10.89 7.08 -26.73
CA PRO A 34 -10.45 8.03 -27.71
C PRO A 34 -8.97 8.43 -27.57
N ALA A 35 -8.41 8.49 -26.34
CA ALA A 35 -6.99 8.76 -26.14
C ALA A 35 -6.10 7.65 -26.72
N VAL A 36 -6.47 6.39 -26.52
CA VAL A 36 -5.77 5.24 -27.11
C VAL A 36 -5.92 5.22 -28.63
N LEU A 37 -7.11 5.54 -29.17
CA LEU A 37 -7.35 5.67 -30.60
C LEU A 37 -6.53 6.79 -31.22
N LEU A 38 -6.38 7.92 -30.52
CA LEU A 38 -5.60 9.07 -30.95
C LEU A 38 -4.11 8.75 -30.95
N LEU A 39 -3.61 8.01 -29.94
CA LEU A 39 -2.25 7.50 -29.92
C LEU A 39 -2.01 6.51 -31.08
N PHE A 40 -2.96 5.66 -31.38
CA PHE A 40 -2.90 4.74 -32.51
C PHE A 40 -2.89 5.49 -33.85
N ALA A 41 -3.74 6.51 -34.02
CA ALA A 41 -3.78 7.33 -35.22
C ALA A 41 -2.51 8.17 -35.41
N CYS A 42 -1.96 8.75 -34.33
CA CYS A 42 -0.68 9.46 -34.36
C CYS A 42 0.48 8.53 -34.70
N ALA A 43 0.54 7.36 -34.11
CA ALA A 43 1.56 6.37 -34.42
C ALA A 43 1.45 5.89 -35.88
N ALA A 44 0.24 5.63 -36.37
CA ALA A 44 0.00 5.24 -37.76
C ALA A 44 0.35 6.36 -38.75
N GLY A 45 0.11 7.63 -38.38
CA GLY A 45 0.49 8.81 -39.18
C GLY A 45 2.01 9.08 -39.25
N LEU A 46 2.77 8.66 -38.23
CA LEU A 46 4.23 8.76 -38.21
C LEU A 46 4.91 7.63 -39.01
N TYR A 47 4.19 6.54 -39.30
CA TYR A 47 4.73 5.47 -40.12
C TYR A 47 4.69 5.84 -41.61
N LYS A 48 5.80 5.51 -42.30
CA LYS A 48 5.90 5.68 -43.76
C LYS A 48 4.71 5.02 -44.46
N LYS A 49 4.39 5.51 -45.67
CA LYS A 49 3.27 5.11 -46.54
C LYS A 49 3.05 3.60 -46.73
N HIS A 50 4.03 2.74 -46.32
CA HIS A 50 3.96 1.27 -46.34
C HIS A 50 4.63 0.70 -45.09
N PRO A 51 3.93 0.54 -43.96
CA PRO A 51 4.48 -0.05 -42.74
C PRO A 51 4.79 -1.53 -42.96
N SER A 52 5.92 -2.01 -42.42
CA SER A 52 6.27 -3.43 -42.44
C SER A 52 5.28 -4.24 -41.56
N ARG A 53 5.13 -5.55 -41.82
CA ARG A 53 4.29 -6.44 -40.99
C ARG A 53 4.66 -6.37 -39.52
N GLU A 54 5.95 -6.30 -39.19
CA GLU A 54 6.46 -6.22 -37.83
C GLU A 54 6.03 -4.92 -37.13
N GLN A 55 6.01 -3.79 -37.83
CA GLN A 55 5.57 -2.50 -37.32
C GLN A 55 4.08 -2.50 -37.01
N ILE A 56 3.27 -3.12 -37.86
CA ILE A 56 1.81 -3.27 -37.65
C ILE A 56 1.57 -4.14 -36.40
N VAL A 57 2.26 -5.28 -36.27
CA VAL A 57 2.13 -6.17 -35.11
C VAL A 57 2.52 -5.46 -33.82
N MET A 58 3.64 -4.71 -33.83
CA MET A 58 4.06 -3.92 -32.67
C MET A 58 3.02 -2.87 -32.28
N LEU A 59 2.42 -2.18 -33.22
CA LEU A 59 1.38 -1.18 -32.96
C LEU A 59 0.15 -1.83 -32.28
N PHE A 60 -0.28 -3.00 -32.75
CA PHE A 60 -1.37 -3.75 -32.12
C PHE A 60 -1.01 -4.21 -30.70
N LEU A 61 0.22 -4.68 -30.48
CA LEU A 61 0.71 -5.08 -29.15
C LEU A 61 0.72 -3.90 -28.19
N VAL A 62 1.29 -2.76 -28.59
CA VAL A 62 1.35 -1.52 -27.77
C VAL A 62 -0.05 -1.07 -27.37
N THR A 63 -0.98 -1.05 -28.35
CA THR A 63 -2.37 -0.67 -28.09
C THR A 63 -3.07 -1.66 -27.17
N GLY A 64 -2.87 -2.95 -27.38
CA GLY A 64 -3.41 -4.01 -26.54
C GLY A 64 -2.93 -3.92 -25.09
N PHE A 65 -1.63 -3.67 -24.87
CA PHE A 65 -1.08 -3.49 -23.53
C PHE A 65 -1.59 -2.23 -22.83
N CYS A 66 -1.78 -1.12 -23.59
CA CYS A 66 -2.37 0.09 -23.05
C CYS A 66 -3.83 -0.13 -22.61
N LEU A 67 -4.64 -0.80 -23.42
CA LEU A 67 -6.02 -1.14 -23.08
C LEU A 67 -6.11 -2.12 -21.90
N LEU A 68 -5.18 -3.07 -21.82
CA LEU A 68 -5.06 -4.00 -20.69
C LEU A 68 -4.78 -3.27 -19.40
N GLY A 69 -3.80 -2.34 -19.39
CA GLY A 69 -3.49 -1.50 -18.24
C GLY A 69 -4.69 -0.69 -17.77
N ALA A 70 -5.38 -0.03 -18.70
CA ALA A 70 -6.59 0.73 -18.41
C ALA A 70 -7.73 -0.16 -17.86
N GLY A 71 -7.91 -1.35 -18.43
CA GLY A 71 -8.92 -2.31 -17.99
C GLY A 71 -8.70 -2.81 -16.56
N ILE A 72 -7.46 -3.17 -16.23
CA ILE A 72 -7.06 -3.63 -14.88
C ILE A 72 -7.32 -2.52 -13.84
N THR A 73 -6.87 -1.29 -14.13
CA THR A 73 -7.06 -0.15 -13.21
C THR A 73 -8.54 0.12 -12.97
N ARG A 74 -9.34 0.14 -14.06
CA ARG A 74 -10.78 0.34 -13.94
C ARG A 74 -11.47 -0.75 -13.11
N GLN A 75 -11.16 -2.02 -13.35
CA GLN A 75 -11.71 -3.12 -12.58
C GLN A 75 -11.38 -2.98 -11.10
N HIS A 76 -10.15 -2.58 -10.79
CA HIS A 76 -9.71 -2.33 -9.42
C HIS A 76 -10.50 -1.19 -8.77
N LEU A 77 -10.63 -0.03 -9.44
CA LEU A 77 -11.38 1.12 -8.94
C LEU A 77 -12.86 0.81 -8.74
N THR A 78 -13.50 0.16 -9.72
CA THR A 78 -14.92 -0.21 -9.64
C THR A 78 -15.18 -1.18 -8.49
N SER A 79 -14.29 -2.15 -8.31
CA SER A 79 -14.36 -3.13 -7.22
C SER A 79 -14.14 -2.47 -5.86
N TYR A 80 -13.23 -1.49 -5.76
CA TYR A 80 -12.98 -0.73 -4.54
C TYR A 80 -14.19 0.12 -4.16
N THR A 81 -14.71 0.93 -5.08
CA THR A 81 -15.87 1.81 -4.84
C THR A 81 -17.15 1.03 -4.53
N GLY A 82 -17.34 -0.12 -5.17
CA GLY A 82 -18.46 -1.03 -4.87
C GLY A 82 -18.41 -1.54 -3.43
N ARG A 83 -17.24 -2.01 -2.98
CA ARG A 83 -17.05 -2.47 -1.59
C ARG A 83 -17.19 -1.34 -0.58
N GLN A 84 -16.70 -0.14 -0.91
CA GLN A 84 -16.83 1.03 -0.05
C GLN A 84 -18.29 1.43 0.15
N LYS A 85 -19.12 1.38 -0.89
CA LYS A 85 -20.57 1.65 -0.78
C LYS A 85 -21.27 0.66 0.15
N ILE A 86 -20.95 -0.63 0.06
CA ILE A 86 -21.54 -1.66 0.92
C ILE A 86 -21.25 -1.36 2.39
N ILE A 87 -20.01 -1.01 2.73
CA ILE A 87 -19.60 -0.81 4.12
C ILE A 87 -20.04 0.54 4.67
N SER A 88 -20.09 1.59 3.84
CA SER A 88 -20.50 2.93 4.27
C SER A 88 -21.98 3.06 4.60
N SER A 89 -22.82 2.15 4.08
CA SER A 89 -24.25 2.11 4.37
C SER A 89 -24.58 1.57 5.76
N THR A 90 -23.61 0.99 6.46
CA THR A 90 -23.81 0.31 7.75
C THR A 90 -23.09 1.06 8.85
N ALA A 91 -23.84 1.55 9.85
CA ALA A 91 -23.29 2.35 10.96
C ALA A 91 -22.36 1.55 11.87
N GLN A 92 -22.72 0.29 12.16
CA GLN A 92 -21.93 -0.63 12.97
C GLN A 92 -21.80 -1.97 12.23
N VAL A 93 -20.60 -2.49 12.15
CA VAL A 93 -20.29 -3.72 11.40
C VAL A 93 -19.52 -4.70 12.25
N THR A 94 -19.80 -5.98 12.03
CA THR A 94 -19.01 -7.08 12.59
C THR A 94 -18.21 -7.73 11.45
N LEU A 95 -16.91 -7.71 11.57
CA LEU A 95 -15.99 -8.20 10.56
C LEU A 95 -15.16 -9.37 11.09
N CYS A 96 -14.90 -10.33 10.22
CA CYS A 96 -13.92 -11.38 10.47
C CYS A 96 -12.75 -11.19 9.51
N GLY A 97 -11.51 -11.26 10.03
CA GLY A 97 -10.33 -11.06 9.20
C GLY A 97 -9.06 -11.61 9.85
N THR A 98 -7.97 -11.57 9.10
CA THR A 98 -6.65 -12.00 9.56
C THR A 98 -5.76 -10.77 9.75
N VAL A 99 -5.12 -10.63 10.91
CA VAL A 99 -4.12 -9.59 11.19
C VAL A 99 -2.86 -9.88 10.40
N THR A 100 -2.48 -9.01 9.49
CA THR A 100 -1.30 -9.19 8.64
C THR A 100 -0.14 -8.28 8.98
N GLY A 101 -0.38 -7.23 9.75
CA GLY A 101 0.65 -6.29 10.17
C GLY A 101 0.18 -5.43 11.33
N LYS A 102 1.14 -4.82 12.00
CA LYS A 102 0.95 -3.86 13.07
C LYS A 102 1.89 -2.68 12.88
N GLU A 103 1.45 -1.50 13.23
CA GLU A 103 2.27 -0.29 13.27
C GLU A 103 2.19 0.34 14.66
N ILE A 104 3.34 0.72 15.20
CA ILE A 104 3.42 1.44 16.47
C ILE A 104 3.10 2.91 16.19
N LYS A 105 2.12 3.46 16.89
CA LYS A 105 1.80 4.89 16.92
C LYS A 105 2.15 5.45 18.30
N SER A 106 2.06 6.76 18.50
CA SER A 106 2.42 7.40 19.78
C SER A 106 1.61 6.84 20.95
N ASP A 107 0.29 6.70 20.80
CA ASP A 107 -0.63 6.32 21.88
C ASP A 107 -1.46 5.07 21.55
N SER A 108 -1.17 4.38 20.47
CA SER A 108 -1.98 3.24 20.03
C SER A 108 -1.22 2.36 19.05
N TYR A 109 -1.77 1.20 18.76
CA TYR A 109 -1.30 0.27 17.75
C TYR A 109 -2.28 0.23 16.60
N LEU A 110 -1.79 0.45 15.37
CA LEU A 110 -2.59 0.32 14.16
C LEU A 110 -2.44 -1.09 13.61
N TYR A 111 -3.54 -1.78 13.47
CA TYR A 111 -3.62 -3.14 12.96
C TYR A 111 -4.12 -3.16 11.52
N HIS A 112 -3.49 -3.97 10.69
CA HIS A 112 -3.88 -4.24 9.31
C HIS A 112 -4.59 -5.58 9.23
N LEU A 113 -5.87 -5.56 8.87
CA LEU A 113 -6.65 -6.76 8.60
C LEU A 113 -6.76 -6.99 7.10
N LYS A 114 -6.40 -8.20 6.67
CA LYS A 114 -6.66 -8.66 5.30
C LYS A 114 -7.63 -9.83 5.30
N GLN A 115 -8.13 -10.16 4.11
CA GLN A 115 -9.14 -11.20 3.93
C GLN A 115 -10.34 -10.98 4.87
N THR A 116 -10.79 -9.72 4.93
CA THR A 116 -11.92 -9.37 5.79
C THR A 116 -13.25 -9.69 5.12
N TYR A 117 -14.14 -10.23 5.91
CA TYR A 117 -15.49 -10.59 5.51
C TYR A 117 -16.48 -9.91 6.45
N LEU A 118 -17.50 -9.28 5.87
CA LEU A 118 -18.64 -8.80 6.60
C LEU A 118 -19.51 -10.02 6.98
N ASN A 119 -19.73 -10.20 8.27
CA ASN A 119 -20.57 -11.29 8.77
C ASN A 119 -22.04 -10.85 8.67
N THR A 120 -22.66 -11.14 7.53
CA THR A 120 -24.09 -10.91 7.29
C THR A 120 -24.83 -12.24 7.37
N ASP A 121 -26.08 -12.21 7.78
CA ASP A 121 -26.90 -13.43 8.03
C ASP A 121 -27.09 -14.32 6.78
N GLN A 122 -26.88 -13.79 5.58
CA GLN A 122 -27.11 -14.53 4.34
C GLN A 122 -25.83 -15.08 3.70
N THR A 123 -24.81 -14.24 3.49
CA THR A 123 -23.54 -14.67 2.88
C THR A 123 -22.40 -13.73 3.30
N PRO A 124 -21.20 -14.26 3.60
CA PRO A 124 -20.06 -13.42 3.95
C PRO A 124 -19.61 -12.59 2.73
N VAL A 125 -19.69 -11.27 2.84
CA VAL A 125 -19.24 -10.36 1.79
C VAL A 125 -17.75 -10.05 1.96
N PHE A 126 -16.96 -10.32 0.93
CA PHE A 126 -15.53 -10.04 0.94
C PHE A 126 -15.26 -8.54 0.79
N LEU A 127 -14.57 -7.96 1.75
CA LEU A 127 -14.23 -6.53 1.78
C LEU A 127 -12.76 -6.24 1.41
N GLY A 128 -11.83 -7.09 1.83
CA GLY A 128 -10.41 -6.96 1.50
C GLY A 128 -9.55 -6.46 2.65
N HIS A 129 -8.96 -5.27 2.54
CA HIS A 129 -8.02 -4.72 3.51
C HIS A 129 -8.67 -3.59 4.32
N ILE A 130 -8.62 -3.69 5.63
CA ILE A 130 -9.17 -2.74 6.59
C ILE A 130 -8.15 -2.46 7.67
N ILE A 131 -8.17 -1.28 8.26
CA ILE A 131 -7.34 -0.92 9.41
C ILE A 131 -8.19 -0.61 10.62
N PHE A 132 -7.66 -0.90 11.81
CA PHE A 132 -8.25 -0.45 13.07
C PHE A 132 -7.15 -0.10 14.08
N SER A 133 -7.47 0.75 15.04
CA SER A 133 -6.56 1.11 16.13
C SER A 133 -7.02 0.49 17.44
N ASN A 134 -6.05 0.04 18.25
CA ASN A 134 -6.25 -0.42 19.61
C ASN A 134 -5.18 0.17 20.52
N GLU A 135 -5.51 0.48 21.76
CA GLU A 135 -4.59 1.02 22.75
C GLU A 135 -3.58 -0.03 23.23
N THR A 136 -3.97 -1.29 23.19
CA THR A 136 -3.16 -2.40 23.69
C THR A 136 -2.64 -3.29 22.55
N ASP A 137 -1.41 -3.79 22.70
CA ASP A 137 -0.77 -4.71 21.77
C ASP A 137 -0.99 -6.18 22.17
N VAL A 138 -2.24 -6.60 22.17
CA VAL A 138 -2.62 -7.96 22.62
C VAL A 138 -2.74 -8.95 21.45
N ILE A 139 -3.02 -8.47 20.24
CA ILE A 139 -3.38 -9.32 19.11
C ILE A 139 -2.13 -9.67 18.29
N PRO A 140 -1.71 -10.94 18.19
CA PRO A 140 -0.55 -11.32 17.41
C PRO A 140 -0.80 -11.24 15.91
N ILE A 141 0.26 -10.97 15.12
CA ILE A 141 0.21 -11.04 13.66
C ILE A 141 -0.14 -12.46 13.23
N GLY A 142 -1.03 -12.59 12.25
CA GLY A 142 -1.55 -13.87 11.77
C GLY A 142 -2.80 -14.35 12.52
N ALA A 143 -3.18 -13.70 13.61
CA ALA A 143 -4.40 -14.07 14.32
C ALA A 143 -5.64 -13.82 13.46
N LYS A 144 -6.57 -14.77 13.50
CA LYS A 144 -7.93 -14.58 12.97
C LYS A 144 -8.80 -13.99 14.05
N ILE A 145 -9.36 -12.83 13.78
CA ILE A 145 -10.18 -12.10 14.74
C ILE A 145 -11.58 -11.82 14.19
N LYS A 146 -12.53 -11.72 15.10
CA LYS A 146 -13.84 -11.12 14.86
C LYS A 146 -13.85 -9.77 15.57
N ILE A 147 -14.16 -8.72 14.87
CA ILE A 147 -14.11 -7.35 15.38
C ILE A 147 -15.41 -6.62 15.06
N THR A 148 -15.95 -5.92 16.04
CA THR A 148 -17.16 -5.10 15.89
C THR A 148 -16.80 -3.64 16.12
N GLY A 149 -17.29 -2.76 15.28
CA GLY A 149 -17.02 -1.33 15.41
C GLY A 149 -17.75 -0.48 14.37
N LYS A 150 -17.58 0.83 14.49
CA LYS A 150 -18.10 1.81 13.54
C LYS A 150 -17.14 2.01 12.37
N VAL A 151 -17.70 2.03 11.18
CA VAL A 151 -16.94 2.30 9.96
C VAL A 151 -16.66 3.77 9.81
N GLN A 152 -15.41 4.10 9.56
CA GLN A 152 -14.95 5.42 9.21
C GLN A 152 -14.27 5.38 7.84
N CYS A 153 -14.95 5.91 6.82
CA CYS A 153 -14.37 6.09 5.51
C CYS A 153 -13.38 7.25 5.50
N PHE A 154 -12.38 7.18 4.64
CA PHE A 154 -11.41 8.25 4.47
C PHE A 154 -12.00 9.37 3.64
N SER A 155 -11.81 10.61 4.10
CA SER A 155 -12.27 11.81 3.38
C SER A 155 -11.22 12.26 2.37
N PRO A 156 -11.64 12.74 1.18
CA PRO A 156 -10.75 13.40 0.25
C PRO A 156 -10.20 14.71 0.82
N ALA A 157 -9.16 15.23 0.21
CA ALA A 157 -8.63 16.55 0.56
C ALA A 157 -9.72 17.61 0.42
N ARG A 158 -9.84 18.51 1.42
CA ARG A 158 -10.84 19.57 1.42
C ARG A 158 -10.37 20.83 0.70
N ASN A 159 -9.06 21.08 0.69
CA ASN A 159 -8.44 22.24 0.07
C ASN A 159 -7.29 21.80 -0.81
N ASP A 160 -6.98 22.58 -1.84
CA ASP A 160 -5.81 22.38 -2.68
C ASP A 160 -4.53 22.41 -1.83
N GLY A 161 -3.64 21.45 -2.05
CA GLY A 161 -2.40 21.29 -1.29
C GLY A 161 -2.51 20.49 0.01
N ASN A 162 -3.71 20.14 0.48
CA ASN A 162 -3.87 19.24 1.61
C ASN A 162 -3.61 17.79 1.18
N PHE A 163 -3.13 16.99 2.14
CA PHE A 163 -2.93 15.56 1.91
C PHE A 163 -4.27 14.84 1.73
N ASP A 164 -4.41 14.10 0.62
CA ASP A 164 -5.60 13.30 0.32
C ASP A 164 -5.47 11.90 0.95
N PHE A 165 -6.13 11.72 2.10
CA PHE A 165 -6.17 10.44 2.79
C PHE A 165 -6.97 9.38 2.02
N ALA A 166 -8.01 9.78 1.28
CA ALA A 166 -8.82 8.83 0.53
C ALA A 166 -8.01 8.20 -0.60
N ASP A 167 -7.31 9.04 -1.38
CA ASP A 167 -6.44 8.58 -2.46
C ASP A 167 -5.26 7.74 -1.92
N TYR A 168 -4.59 8.19 -0.87
CA TYR A 168 -3.49 7.48 -0.23
C TYR A 168 -3.86 6.06 0.22
N TYR A 169 -4.99 5.91 0.91
CA TYR A 169 -5.43 4.60 1.39
C TYR A 169 -6.04 3.74 0.27
N GLN A 170 -6.65 4.36 -0.73
CA GLN A 170 -7.11 3.67 -1.94
C GLN A 170 -5.96 3.02 -2.71
N GLN A 171 -4.83 3.73 -2.89
CA GLN A 171 -3.62 3.18 -3.52
C GLN A 171 -3.06 1.97 -2.75
N GLN A 172 -3.22 1.94 -1.44
CA GLN A 172 -2.86 0.80 -0.60
C GLN A 172 -3.96 -0.29 -0.53
N ASN A 173 -5.05 -0.10 -1.26
CA ASN A 173 -6.23 -0.98 -1.24
C ASN A 173 -6.85 -1.13 0.16
N ILE A 174 -6.73 -0.10 1.00
CA ILE A 174 -7.33 -0.03 2.34
C ILE A 174 -8.69 0.62 2.20
N LEU A 175 -9.74 -0.14 2.53
CA LEU A 175 -11.12 0.25 2.26
C LEU A 175 -11.65 1.31 3.23
N CYS A 176 -11.40 1.10 4.52
CA CYS A 176 -11.85 1.98 5.59
C CYS A 176 -11.05 1.74 6.86
N ARG A 177 -11.24 2.63 7.82
CA ARG A 177 -10.82 2.47 9.21
C ARG A 177 -12.00 2.01 10.05
N LEU A 178 -11.80 1.02 10.90
CA LEU A 178 -12.79 0.62 11.89
C LEU A 178 -12.45 1.28 13.22
N ARG A 179 -13.41 2.02 13.77
CA ARG A 179 -13.32 2.54 15.13
C ARG A 179 -13.96 1.53 16.07
N VAL A 180 -13.12 0.87 16.85
CA VAL A 180 -13.57 -0.11 17.84
C VAL A 180 -14.20 0.65 19.01
N GLU A 181 -15.39 0.24 19.44
CA GLU A 181 -15.98 0.76 20.66
C GLU A 181 -15.39 0.00 21.85
N ASN A 182 -15.12 0.73 22.94
CA ASN A 182 -14.58 0.14 24.16
C ASN A 182 -15.62 -0.82 24.77
N GLY A 183 -15.39 -2.11 24.58
CA GLY A 183 -16.19 -3.20 25.13
C GLY A 183 -15.38 -4.48 25.10
N GLU A 184 -15.49 -5.30 26.15
CA GLU A 184 -14.74 -6.56 26.28
C GLU A 184 -14.98 -7.53 25.10
N ASP A 185 -16.17 -7.45 24.46
CA ASP A 185 -16.56 -8.30 23.33
C ASP A 185 -16.28 -7.69 21.95
N ALA A 186 -15.72 -6.48 21.88
CA ALA A 186 -15.52 -5.81 20.61
C ALA A 186 -14.47 -6.53 19.71
N ILE A 187 -13.52 -7.23 20.33
CA ILE A 187 -12.48 -7.98 19.63
C ILE A 187 -12.41 -9.38 20.18
N GLN A 188 -12.78 -10.36 19.37
CA GLN A 188 -12.70 -11.78 19.71
C GLN A 188 -11.62 -12.47 18.87
N ILE A 189 -10.61 -13.04 19.52
CA ILE A 189 -9.55 -13.81 18.85
C ILE A 189 -10.04 -15.22 18.63
N LYS A 190 -10.28 -15.60 17.37
CA LYS A 190 -10.77 -16.95 17.02
C LYS A 190 -9.65 -17.98 16.88
N LYS A 191 -8.48 -17.58 16.37
CA LYS A 191 -7.36 -18.48 16.15
C LYS A 191 -6.05 -17.68 16.24
N ILE A 192 -5.14 -18.18 17.06
CA ILE A 192 -3.76 -17.67 17.13
C ILE A 192 -2.89 -18.62 16.29
N PRO A 193 -2.09 -18.11 15.37
CA PRO A 193 -1.18 -18.94 14.61
C PRO A 193 -0.04 -19.44 15.48
N ALA A 194 0.51 -20.60 15.14
CA ALA A 194 1.81 -21.01 15.64
C ALA A 194 2.88 -19.98 15.21
N LEU A 195 4.01 -19.96 15.89
CA LEU A 195 5.12 -19.01 15.76
C LEU A 195 5.34 -18.51 14.32
N LEU A 196 5.02 -17.26 14.05
CA LEU A 196 5.27 -16.64 12.76
C LEU A 196 6.51 -15.73 12.83
N CYS A 197 7.42 -15.88 11.88
CA CYS A 197 8.61 -15.00 11.77
C CYS A 197 8.24 -13.51 11.81
N ARG A 198 7.09 -13.11 11.23
CA ARG A 198 6.61 -11.73 11.25
C ARG A 198 6.31 -11.20 12.66
N GLU A 199 5.71 -12.00 13.50
CA GLU A 199 5.44 -11.61 14.89
C GLU A 199 6.74 -11.48 15.69
N GLN A 200 7.73 -12.35 15.45
CA GLN A 200 9.04 -12.26 16.10
C GLN A 200 9.80 -11.01 15.65
N LEU A 201 9.78 -10.69 14.36
CA LEU A 201 10.37 -9.46 13.83
C LEU A 201 9.69 -8.21 14.41
N TYR A 202 8.36 -8.23 14.52
CA TYR A 202 7.62 -7.14 15.14
C TYR A 202 7.98 -6.96 16.62
N ARG A 203 8.10 -8.06 17.38
CA ARG A 203 8.53 -8.02 18.78
C ARG A 203 9.95 -7.46 18.93
N LEU A 204 10.86 -7.86 18.03
CA LEU A 204 12.21 -7.29 17.98
C LEU A 204 12.16 -5.79 17.69
N GLN A 205 11.38 -5.37 16.69
CA GLN A 205 11.18 -3.94 16.39
C GLN A 205 10.64 -3.18 17.60
N LYS A 206 9.62 -3.71 18.27
CA LYS A 206 9.02 -3.12 19.47
C LYS A 206 10.04 -3.00 20.60
N HIS A 207 10.85 -4.02 20.82
CA HIS A 207 11.90 -4.01 21.85
C HIS A 207 12.97 -2.94 21.56
N ILE A 208 13.41 -2.81 20.31
CA ILE A 208 14.34 -1.74 19.88
C ILE A 208 13.71 -0.36 20.14
N VAL A 209 12.47 -0.16 19.76
CA VAL A 209 11.74 1.10 20.00
C VAL A 209 11.68 1.40 21.49
N GLN A 210 11.36 0.42 22.32
CA GLN A 210 11.27 0.57 23.77
C GLN A 210 12.61 0.98 24.38
N ILE A 211 13.71 0.33 24.01
CA ILE A 211 15.06 0.70 24.49
C ILE A 211 15.37 2.15 24.19
N TYR A 212 15.11 2.62 22.95
CA TYR A 212 15.43 4.00 22.59
C TYR A 212 14.52 5.01 23.30
N THR A 213 13.24 4.71 23.46
CA THR A 213 12.29 5.62 24.14
C THR A 213 12.52 5.70 25.65
N GLU A 214 13.05 4.65 26.29
CA GLU A 214 13.37 4.65 27.72
C GLU A 214 14.73 5.28 28.05
N GLN A 215 15.71 5.18 27.15
CA GLN A 215 17.08 5.60 27.42
C GLN A 215 17.45 6.98 26.89
N MET A 216 16.64 7.53 25.98
CA MET A 216 16.93 8.77 25.28
C MET A 216 15.81 9.78 25.43
N ASN A 217 16.12 11.04 25.12
CA ASN A 217 15.08 12.05 25.01
C ASN A 217 14.15 11.73 23.82
N GLN A 218 12.91 12.19 23.86
CA GLN A 218 11.87 11.90 22.87
C GLN A 218 12.29 12.25 21.43
N ARG A 219 13.07 13.31 21.27
CA ARG A 219 13.52 13.84 19.98
C ARG A 219 14.53 12.90 19.30
N ASP A 220 15.56 12.49 20.03
CA ASP A 220 16.61 11.60 19.53
C ASP A 220 16.09 10.17 19.37
N ALA A 221 15.26 9.70 20.30
CA ALA A 221 14.58 8.42 20.21
C ALA A 221 13.73 8.32 18.94
N GLY A 222 12.97 9.37 18.59
CA GLY A 222 12.16 9.43 17.36
C GLY A 222 12.99 9.28 16.09
N ILE A 223 14.16 9.95 16.03
CA ILE A 223 15.08 9.84 14.89
C ILE A 223 15.65 8.41 14.80
N LEU A 224 16.16 7.87 15.89
CA LEU A 224 16.77 6.53 15.91
C LEU A 224 15.74 5.43 15.64
N CYS A 225 14.53 5.52 16.20
CA CYS A 225 13.45 4.59 15.89
C CYS A 225 13.07 4.62 14.41
N THR A 226 13.10 5.81 13.79
CA THR A 226 12.84 5.94 12.35
C THR A 226 13.94 5.30 11.52
N LEU A 227 15.20 5.51 11.87
CA LEU A 227 16.36 4.99 11.12
C LEU A 227 16.56 3.48 11.32
N ALA A 228 16.48 3.00 12.57
CA ALA A 228 16.80 1.61 12.92
C ALA A 228 15.60 0.67 12.79
N ALA A 229 14.42 1.13 13.23
CA ALA A 229 13.20 0.32 13.28
C ALA A 229 12.17 0.69 12.20
N GLY A 230 12.39 1.74 11.40
CA GLY A 230 11.45 2.20 10.39
C GLY A 230 10.16 2.82 10.95
N THR A 231 10.12 3.16 12.26
CA THR A 231 8.93 3.65 12.94
C THR A 231 8.83 5.16 12.84
N LYS A 232 8.25 5.66 11.74
CA LYS A 232 8.12 7.11 11.45
C LYS A 232 7.11 7.85 12.33
N SER A 233 6.22 7.12 13.01
CA SER A 233 5.16 7.70 13.83
C SER A 233 5.64 8.36 15.12
N LEU A 234 6.85 8.04 15.56
CA LEU A 234 7.48 8.63 16.74
C LEU A 234 8.37 9.84 16.40
N LEU A 235 8.54 10.14 15.12
CA LEU A 235 9.35 11.26 14.67
C LEU A 235 8.60 12.58 14.90
N ASP A 236 9.29 13.54 15.54
CA ASP A 236 8.79 14.88 15.74
C ASP A 236 8.47 15.54 14.38
N PRO A 237 7.27 16.14 14.22
CA PRO A 237 6.89 16.83 13.00
C PRO A 237 7.84 17.96 12.57
N GLU A 238 8.41 18.69 13.52
CA GLU A 238 9.38 19.75 13.24
C GLU A 238 10.67 19.19 12.61
N ILE A 239 11.18 18.09 13.17
CA ILE A 239 12.34 17.40 12.63
C ILE A 239 12.06 16.89 11.23
N LYS A 240 10.89 16.28 11.04
CA LYS A 240 10.47 15.82 9.71
C LYS A 240 10.46 16.96 8.69
N GLN A 241 9.96 18.13 9.09
CA GLN A 241 9.93 19.31 8.22
C GLN A 241 11.35 19.81 7.91
N GLN A 242 12.23 19.92 8.93
CA GLN A 242 13.63 20.31 8.74
C GLN A 242 14.37 19.40 7.75
N TYR A 243 14.16 18.08 7.83
CA TYR A 243 14.74 17.13 6.87
C TYR A 243 14.16 17.27 5.46
N GLN A 244 12.89 17.66 5.34
CA GLN A 244 12.24 17.94 4.05
C GLN A 244 12.79 19.23 3.43
N GLU A 245 12.90 20.30 4.20
CA GLU A 245 13.44 21.59 3.77
C GLU A 245 14.93 21.50 3.37
N ALA A 246 15.70 20.67 4.09
CA ALA A 246 17.09 20.37 3.73
C ALA A 246 17.24 19.41 2.54
N GLY A 247 16.15 18.87 1.98
CA GLY A 247 16.17 17.93 0.85
C GLY A 247 16.72 16.54 1.18
N ILE A 248 16.92 16.21 2.47
CA ILE A 248 17.51 14.96 2.94
C ILE A 248 16.48 14.02 3.59
N SER A 249 15.20 14.22 3.34
CA SER A 249 14.11 13.38 3.87
C SER A 249 14.24 11.89 3.53
N HIS A 250 14.95 11.57 2.45
CA HIS A 250 15.25 10.20 2.05
C HIS A 250 16.15 9.46 3.05
N LEU A 251 16.95 10.16 3.88
CA LEU A 251 17.75 9.56 4.94
C LEU A 251 16.87 9.04 6.08
N LEU A 252 15.69 9.64 6.31
CA LEU A 252 14.72 9.17 7.31
C LEU A 252 13.95 7.92 6.84
N SER A 253 14.23 7.39 5.68
CA SER A 253 13.70 6.11 5.25
C SER A 253 14.81 5.05 5.26
N VAL A 254 14.44 3.80 5.56
CA VAL A 254 15.36 2.67 5.39
C VAL A 254 15.72 2.61 3.91
N SER A 255 16.90 3.15 3.57
CA SER A 255 17.36 3.22 2.19
C SER A 255 17.98 1.90 1.72
N GLY A 256 18.05 1.70 0.40
CA GLY A 256 18.76 0.56 -0.19
C GLY A 256 20.21 0.46 0.27
N LEU A 257 20.85 1.60 0.61
CA LEU A 257 22.21 1.65 1.16
C LEU A 257 22.30 0.94 2.52
N HIS A 258 21.35 1.19 3.45
CA HIS A 258 21.30 0.52 4.76
C HIS A 258 21.16 -1.00 4.58
N ILE A 259 20.28 -1.44 3.69
CA ILE A 259 20.08 -2.86 3.40
C ILE A 259 21.33 -3.48 2.76
N SER A 260 22.00 -2.75 1.87
CA SER A 260 23.22 -3.19 1.22
C SER A 260 24.39 -3.33 2.21
N ILE A 261 24.58 -2.36 3.11
CA ILE A 261 25.62 -2.41 4.15
C ILE A 261 25.35 -3.59 5.10
N LEU A 262 24.10 -3.76 5.55
CA LEU A 262 23.72 -4.86 6.43
C LEU A 262 23.92 -6.21 5.73
N GLY A 263 23.46 -6.35 4.50
CA GLY A 263 23.62 -7.57 3.71
C GLY A 263 25.08 -7.94 3.45
N PHE A 264 25.91 -6.93 3.13
CA PHE A 264 27.35 -7.11 2.96
C PHE A 264 28.06 -7.51 4.27
N SER A 265 27.65 -6.90 5.40
CA SER A 265 28.20 -7.24 6.71
C SER A 265 27.87 -8.67 7.10
N VAL A 266 26.61 -9.11 6.90
CA VAL A 266 26.18 -10.49 7.15
C VAL A 266 26.94 -11.45 6.22
N TYR A 267 27.08 -11.12 4.95
CA TYR A 267 27.84 -11.93 3.99
C TYR A 267 29.30 -12.10 4.43
N ARG A 268 29.97 -11.02 4.83
CA ARG A 268 31.36 -11.08 5.33
C ARG A 268 31.46 -11.91 6.60
N PHE A 269 30.52 -11.76 7.53
CA PHE A 269 30.49 -12.54 8.76
C PHE A 269 30.32 -14.05 8.48
N LEU A 270 29.38 -14.43 7.62
CA LEU A 270 29.19 -15.83 7.24
C LEU A 270 30.41 -16.41 6.51
N ARG A 271 31.07 -15.59 5.69
CA ARG A 271 32.31 -16.01 5.02
C ARG A 271 33.48 -16.19 6.00
N PHE A 272 33.52 -15.40 7.07
CA PHE A 272 34.54 -15.53 8.13
C PHE A 272 34.34 -16.80 8.96
N LEU A 273 33.09 -17.23 9.16
CA LEU A 273 32.75 -18.46 9.91
C LEU A 273 32.99 -19.75 9.11
N ARG A 274 33.19 -19.66 7.81
CA ARG A 274 33.46 -20.80 6.89
C ARG A 274 34.96 -21.04 6.73
#